data_f067216f5851dd4040dd2c32ea0c5aec
#
_entry.id   f067216f5851dd4040dd2c32ea0c5aec
#
_cell.length_a   1.000
_cell.length_b   1.000
_cell.length_c   1.000
_cell.angle_alpha   90.00
_cell.angle_beta   90.00
_cell.angle_gamma   90.00
#
_symmetry.space_group_name_H-M   'P 1'
#
loop_
_entity.id
_entity.type
_entity.pdbx_description
1 polymer ?
#
loop_
_entity_poly.entity_id
_entity_poly.type
_entity_poly.pdbx_seq_one_letter_code
_entity_poly.pdbx_strand_id
1 'polypeptide(L)'
;MEFWESSFIEKQTMWGFEPTDSAILTKDFFLEKNIKDILVPGIGYGRNAKVFIDNGINVTGIEISKTAIDLARQNGLDISIFHGSVSDMPFDNKLYDGIFCHALLHLLNKNEREKFINGCYNQLKPNGYMIFTTVSQKAPMFGKGKQLDEDYFEIMEGVKMFFYDSDSIKQEFGKHGLVDFTEIDEPSKDMKNKPSINFIVVKCKKEL
;
A
#
# COMPACT_ATOMS: atom_id res chain seq x y z
N MET A 1 10.83 -1.90 -11.81
CA MET A 1 10.52 -3.37 -11.94
C MET A 1 11.68 -4.22 -11.43
N GLU A 2 12.90 -4.07 -11.97
CA GLU A 2 14.08 -4.88 -11.63
C GLU A 2 14.46 -4.82 -10.14
N PHE A 3 14.38 -3.66 -9.50
CA PHE A 3 14.78 -3.52 -8.09
C PHE A 3 13.95 -4.41 -7.15
N TRP A 4 12.63 -4.42 -7.26
CA TRP A 4 11.76 -5.21 -6.37
C TRP A 4 11.87 -6.70 -6.66
N GLU A 5 11.93 -7.10 -7.94
CA GLU A 5 12.16 -8.50 -8.31
C GLU A 5 13.48 -9.01 -7.73
N SER A 6 14.59 -8.27 -7.93
CA SER A 6 15.90 -8.62 -7.37
C SER A 6 15.87 -8.69 -5.84
N SER A 7 15.19 -7.74 -5.19
CA SER A 7 15.06 -7.72 -3.73
C SER A 7 14.33 -8.95 -3.19
N PHE A 8 13.27 -9.41 -3.85
CA PHE A 8 12.56 -10.62 -3.44
C PHE A 8 13.34 -11.90 -3.75
N ILE A 9 14.12 -11.94 -4.84
CA ILE A 9 15.02 -13.06 -5.12
C ILE A 9 16.07 -13.20 -4.02
N GLU A 10 16.73 -12.09 -3.64
CA GLU A 10 17.82 -12.10 -2.68
C GLU A 10 17.36 -12.25 -1.23
N LYS A 11 16.31 -11.53 -0.83
CA LYS A 11 15.92 -11.37 0.57
C LYS A 11 14.62 -12.10 0.94
N GLN A 12 13.93 -12.66 -0.07
CA GLN A 12 12.68 -13.42 0.10
C GLN A 12 11.65 -12.69 1.02
N THR A 13 11.29 -13.29 2.15
CA THR A 13 10.33 -12.75 3.12
C THR A 13 10.96 -11.74 4.09
N MET A 14 11.65 -10.74 3.53
CA MET A 14 12.52 -9.80 4.24
C MET A 14 11.86 -9.02 5.40
N TRP A 15 10.53 -8.87 5.37
CA TRP A 15 9.79 -8.18 6.43
C TRP A 15 9.13 -9.13 7.44
N GLY A 16 9.37 -10.46 7.33
CA GLY A 16 8.72 -11.47 8.17
C GLY A 16 7.25 -11.68 7.82
N PHE A 17 6.50 -12.33 8.72
CA PHE A 17 5.10 -12.73 8.49
C PHE A 17 4.09 -11.96 9.31
N GLU A 18 4.53 -11.24 10.34
CA GLU A 18 3.63 -10.44 11.17
C GLU A 18 3.05 -9.29 10.34
N PRO A 19 1.73 -9.10 10.32
CA PRO A 19 1.11 -7.98 9.65
C PRO A 19 1.54 -6.65 10.28
N THR A 20 1.47 -5.59 9.51
CA THR A 20 1.73 -4.24 10.00
C THR A 20 0.59 -3.74 10.88
N ASP A 21 0.88 -2.79 11.79
CA ASP A 21 -0.15 -2.18 12.64
C ASP A 21 -1.26 -1.55 11.80
N SER A 22 -0.90 -0.87 10.71
CA SER A 22 -1.85 -0.28 9.76
C SER A 22 -2.75 -1.32 9.07
N ALA A 23 -2.24 -2.52 8.79
CA ALA A 23 -3.05 -3.61 8.23
C ALA A 23 -4.06 -4.14 9.26
N ILE A 24 -3.64 -4.27 10.52
CA ILE A 24 -4.53 -4.69 11.62
C ILE A 24 -5.65 -3.66 11.82
N LEU A 25 -5.30 -2.37 11.95
CA LEU A 25 -6.27 -1.27 12.10
C LEU A 25 -7.23 -1.19 10.91
N THR A 26 -6.72 -1.36 9.69
CA THR A 26 -7.56 -1.37 8.48
C THR A 26 -8.51 -2.56 8.46
N LYS A 27 -8.06 -3.75 8.86
CA LYS A 27 -8.89 -4.94 8.97
C LYS A 27 -10.05 -4.71 9.96
N ASP A 28 -9.78 -4.15 11.15
CA ASP A 28 -10.81 -3.86 12.14
C ASP A 28 -11.84 -2.84 11.62
N PHE A 29 -11.36 -1.79 10.96
CA PHE A 29 -12.23 -0.82 10.29
C PHE A 29 -13.08 -1.45 9.17
N PHE A 30 -12.49 -2.31 8.35
CA PHE A 30 -13.22 -2.97 7.27
C PHE A 30 -14.31 -3.91 7.81
N LEU A 31 -14.03 -4.64 8.89
CA LEU A 31 -15.03 -5.47 9.56
C LEU A 31 -16.19 -4.63 10.12
N GLU A 32 -15.90 -3.50 10.78
CA GLU A 32 -16.91 -2.54 11.27
C GLU A 32 -17.81 -2.03 10.15
N LYS A 33 -17.23 -1.77 8.97
CA LYS A 33 -17.96 -1.27 7.78
C LYS A 33 -18.58 -2.37 6.92
N ASN A 34 -18.51 -3.65 7.35
CA ASN A 34 -19.00 -4.81 6.61
C ASN A 34 -18.38 -4.95 5.20
N ILE A 35 -17.14 -4.52 5.02
CA ILE A 35 -16.36 -4.72 3.80
C ILE A 35 -16.03 -6.20 3.64
N LYS A 36 -16.32 -6.77 2.47
CA LYS A 36 -16.17 -8.21 2.20
C LYS A 36 -15.19 -8.55 1.10
N ASP A 37 -15.10 -7.71 0.09
CA ASP A 37 -14.21 -7.90 -1.07
C ASP A 37 -13.23 -6.74 -1.17
N ILE A 38 -11.93 -7.02 -1.07
CA ILE A 38 -10.91 -5.98 -1.15
C ILE A 38 -9.88 -6.24 -2.24
N LEU A 39 -9.33 -5.14 -2.77
CA LEU A 39 -8.15 -5.15 -3.62
C LEU A 39 -6.94 -4.72 -2.77
N VAL A 40 -5.83 -5.44 -2.92
CA VAL A 40 -4.56 -5.13 -2.24
C VAL A 40 -3.46 -4.92 -3.29
N PRO A 41 -3.30 -3.69 -3.81
CA PRO A 41 -2.20 -3.36 -4.71
C PRO A 41 -0.86 -3.36 -3.97
N GLY A 42 0.18 -3.95 -4.61
CA GLY A 42 1.48 -4.17 -3.99
C GLY A 42 1.45 -5.20 -2.87
N ILE A 43 0.73 -6.30 -3.11
CA ILE A 43 0.47 -7.32 -2.08
C ILE A 43 1.76 -7.99 -1.57
N GLY A 44 2.86 -7.94 -2.35
CA GLY A 44 4.10 -8.63 -2.03
C GLY A 44 3.88 -10.14 -1.89
N TYR A 45 4.57 -10.75 -0.90
CA TYR A 45 4.36 -12.16 -0.55
C TYR A 45 3.17 -12.38 0.41
N GLY A 46 2.27 -11.41 0.52
CA GLY A 46 0.98 -11.55 1.19
C GLY A 46 0.98 -11.36 2.70
N ARG A 47 2.06 -10.84 3.30
CA ARG A 47 2.18 -10.61 4.74
C ARG A 47 0.95 -9.90 5.34
N ASN A 48 0.58 -8.77 4.75
CA ASN A 48 -0.56 -7.97 5.21
C ASN A 48 -1.90 -8.53 4.72
N ALA A 49 -1.93 -9.22 3.58
CA ALA A 49 -3.17 -9.80 3.05
C ALA A 49 -3.74 -10.89 3.95
N LYS A 50 -2.86 -11.63 4.62
CA LYS A 50 -3.25 -12.77 5.48
C LYS A 50 -4.19 -12.34 6.59
N VAL A 51 -4.00 -11.18 7.22
CA VAL A 51 -4.88 -10.75 8.32
C VAL A 51 -6.32 -10.49 7.86
N PHE A 52 -6.53 -10.05 6.62
CA PHE A 52 -7.87 -9.89 6.05
C PHE A 52 -8.51 -11.24 5.75
N ILE A 53 -7.76 -12.15 5.11
CA ILE A 53 -8.22 -13.51 4.75
C ILE A 53 -8.61 -14.28 6.00
N ASP A 54 -7.77 -14.30 7.03
CA ASP A 54 -8.01 -15.00 8.29
C ASP A 54 -9.26 -14.48 9.04
N ASN A 55 -9.75 -13.29 8.68
CA ASN A 55 -10.96 -12.67 9.21
C ASN A 55 -12.15 -12.68 8.25
N GLY A 56 -12.10 -13.51 7.20
CA GLY A 56 -13.21 -13.75 6.29
C GLY A 56 -13.45 -12.64 5.26
N ILE A 57 -12.43 -11.82 4.97
CA ILE A 57 -12.46 -10.83 3.91
C ILE A 57 -11.80 -11.45 2.67
N ASN A 58 -12.49 -11.40 1.53
CA ASN A 58 -11.97 -11.88 0.26
C ASN A 58 -10.93 -10.88 -0.27
N VAL A 59 -9.76 -11.37 -0.65
CA VAL A 59 -8.65 -10.55 -1.13
C VAL A 59 -8.33 -10.87 -2.59
N THR A 60 -8.17 -9.85 -3.40
CA THR A 60 -7.53 -9.90 -4.70
C THR A 60 -6.24 -9.05 -4.64
N GLY A 61 -5.13 -9.55 -5.17
CA GLY A 61 -3.85 -8.86 -5.14
C GLY A 61 -3.43 -8.32 -6.52
N ILE A 62 -2.56 -7.32 -6.52
CA ILE A 62 -1.75 -6.90 -7.67
C ILE A 62 -0.30 -6.88 -7.20
N GLU A 63 0.61 -7.47 -7.96
CA GLU A 63 2.04 -7.48 -7.64
C GLU A 63 2.89 -7.47 -8.92
N ILE A 64 3.95 -6.67 -8.91
CA ILE A 64 4.87 -6.52 -10.04
C ILE A 64 5.97 -7.58 -10.05
N SER A 65 6.31 -8.13 -8.88
CA SER A 65 7.33 -9.16 -8.73
C SER A 65 6.72 -10.56 -8.84
N LYS A 66 7.19 -11.30 -9.84
CA LYS A 66 6.79 -12.70 -9.98
C LYS A 66 7.28 -13.54 -8.81
N THR A 67 8.49 -13.27 -8.32
CA THR A 67 9.06 -13.97 -7.16
C THR A 67 8.21 -13.74 -5.90
N ALA A 68 7.72 -12.50 -5.67
CA ALA A 68 6.82 -12.23 -4.54
C ALA A 68 5.50 -13.00 -4.65
N ILE A 69 4.92 -13.09 -5.86
CA ILE A 69 3.70 -13.88 -6.11
C ILE A 69 3.95 -15.38 -5.82
N ASP A 70 5.08 -15.92 -6.28
CA ASP A 70 5.43 -17.31 -6.05
C ASP A 70 5.67 -17.59 -4.55
N LEU A 71 6.30 -16.66 -3.82
CA LEU A 71 6.44 -16.70 -2.37
C LEU A 71 5.07 -16.64 -1.65
N ALA A 72 4.14 -15.79 -2.12
CA ALA A 72 2.79 -15.74 -1.55
C ALA A 72 2.09 -17.10 -1.64
N ARG A 73 2.16 -17.76 -2.80
CA ARG A 73 1.60 -19.10 -3.01
C ARG A 73 2.27 -20.16 -2.14
N GLN A 74 3.60 -20.15 -2.04
CA GLN A 74 4.37 -21.05 -1.17
C GLN A 74 3.99 -20.88 0.30
N ASN A 75 3.63 -19.68 0.71
CA ASN A 75 3.16 -19.35 2.05
C ASN A 75 1.66 -19.64 2.28
N GLY A 76 1.00 -20.33 1.32
CA GLY A 76 -0.37 -20.79 1.45
C GLY A 76 -1.44 -19.75 1.12
N LEU A 77 -1.09 -18.65 0.42
CA LEU A 77 -2.09 -17.72 -0.10
C LEU A 77 -2.71 -18.27 -1.39
N ASP A 78 -3.89 -18.87 -1.25
CA ASP A 78 -4.71 -19.34 -2.39
C ASP A 78 -5.73 -18.25 -2.77
N ILE A 79 -5.25 -17.19 -3.40
CA ILE A 79 -6.03 -16.04 -3.86
C ILE A 79 -5.62 -15.62 -5.28
N SER A 80 -6.48 -14.85 -5.93
CA SER A 80 -6.16 -14.24 -7.21
C SER A 80 -5.14 -13.10 -7.02
N ILE A 81 -3.99 -13.19 -7.69
CA ILE A 81 -2.98 -12.14 -7.74
C ILE A 81 -2.68 -11.84 -9.21
N PHE A 82 -2.97 -10.62 -9.64
CA PHE A 82 -2.61 -10.14 -10.97
C PHE A 82 -1.13 -9.74 -11.00
N HIS A 83 -0.40 -10.26 -11.98
CA HIS A 83 1.00 -9.90 -12.19
C HIS A 83 1.09 -8.67 -13.09
N GLY A 84 1.52 -7.55 -12.55
CA GLY A 84 1.68 -6.30 -13.31
C GLY A 84 1.92 -5.08 -12.45
N SER A 85 2.14 -3.95 -13.11
CA SER A 85 2.31 -2.66 -12.44
C SER A 85 0.97 -2.09 -12.02
N VAL A 86 0.89 -1.53 -10.82
CA VAL A 86 -0.31 -0.80 -10.35
C VAL A 86 -0.65 0.42 -11.22
N SER A 87 0.31 0.92 -12.00
CA SER A 87 0.09 2.00 -12.98
C SER A 87 -0.70 1.54 -14.22
N ASP A 88 -0.88 0.22 -14.39
CA ASP A 88 -1.57 -0.39 -15.53
C ASP A 88 -3.00 -0.85 -15.16
N MET A 89 -3.46 -0.52 -13.94
CA MET A 89 -4.83 -0.80 -13.50
C MET A 89 -5.88 -0.17 -14.43
N PRO A 90 -7.08 -0.81 -14.59
CA PRO A 90 -7.55 -2.01 -13.90
C PRO A 90 -7.09 -3.32 -14.57
N PHE A 91 -6.90 -4.38 -13.79
CA PHE A 91 -6.60 -5.73 -14.29
C PHE A 91 -7.86 -6.59 -14.49
N ASP A 92 -8.98 -6.17 -13.92
CA ASP A 92 -10.30 -6.77 -14.09
C ASP A 92 -11.39 -5.69 -14.11
N ASN A 93 -12.63 -6.10 -14.34
CA ASN A 93 -13.80 -5.21 -14.32
C ASN A 93 -14.56 -5.27 -12.97
N LYS A 94 -13.96 -5.90 -11.94
CA LYS A 94 -14.58 -6.03 -10.63
C LYS A 94 -14.52 -4.69 -9.90
N LEU A 95 -15.62 -4.39 -9.18
CA LEU A 95 -15.63 -3.32 -8.18
C LEU A 95 -15.47 -3.94 -6.79
N TYR A 96 -14.68 -3.30 -5.95
CA TYR A 96 -14.33 -3.76 -4.62
C TYR A 96 -15.03 -2.92 -3.54
N ASP A 97 -15.38 -3.55 -2.41
CA ASP A 97 -15.91 -2.83 -1.24
C ASP A 97 -14.83 -1.99 -0.56
N GLY A 98 -13.58 -2.48 -0.62
CA GLY A 98 -12.43 -1.82 -0.03
C GLY A 98 -11.15 -1.98 -0.83
N ILE A 99 -10.22 -1.06 -0.64
CA ILE A 99 -8.86 -1.12 -1.18
C ILE A 99 -7.90 -0.83 -0.04
N PHE A 100 -6.87 -1.65 0.11
CA PHE A 100 -5.79 -1.43 1.06
C PHE A 100 -4.44 -1.47 0.37
N CYS A 101 -3.71 -0.37 0.42
CA CYS A 101 -2.38 -0.24 -0.17
C CYS A 101 -1.37 0.19 0.90
N HIS A 102 -0.43 -0.69 1.24
CA HIS A 102 0.58 -0.41 2.25
C HIS A 102 1.94 -0.13 1.60
N ALA A 103 2.54 1.01 1.95
CA ALA A 103 3.94 1.37 1.67
C ALA A 103 4.38 1.24 0.20
N LEU A 104 3.47 1.50 -0.76
CA LEU A 104 3.74 1.43 -2.19
C LEU A 104 3.69 2.81 -2.86
N LEU A 105 2.67 3.63 -2.54
CA LEU A 105 2.36 4.86 -3.28
C LEU A 105 3.57 5.81 -3.37
N HIS A 106 4.30 5.98 -2.29
CA HIS A 106 5.47 6.86 -2.22
C HIS A 106 6.67 6.39 -3.07
N LEU A 107 6.65 5.16 -3.59
CA LEU A 107 7.68 4.63 -4.49
C LEU A 107 7.43 4.98 -5.97
N LEU A 108 6.25 5.51 -6.26
CA LEU A 108 5.83 5.87 -7.61
C LEU A 108 6.18 7.32 -7.94
N ASN A 109 6.47 7.60 -9.22
CA ASN A 109 6.59 8.98 -9.66
C ASN A 109 5.21 9.68 -9.72
N LYS A 110 5.18 11.00 -9.90
CA LYS A 110 3.95 11.80 -9.87
C LYS A 110 2.86 11.29 -10.81
N ASN A 111 3.21 10.98 -12.07
CA ASN A 111 2.24 10.50 -13.05
C ASN A 111 1.70 9.11 -12.70
N GLU A 112 2.57 8.23 -12.19
CA GLU A 112 2.19 6.90 -11.74
C GLU A 112 1.29 6.97 -10.50
N ARG A 113 1.58 7.85 -9.53
CA ARG A 113 0.73 8.07 -8.34
C ARG A 113 -0.67 8.52 -8.76
N GLU A 114 -0.76 9.51 -9.65
CA GLU A 114 -2.07 10.00 -10.13
C GLU A 114 -2.87 8.90 -10.83
N LYS A 115 -2.26 8.14 -11.74
CA LYS A 115 -2.91 7.02 -12.42
C LYS A 115 -3.38 5.96 -11.42
N PHE A 116 -2.52 5.61 -10.47
CA PHE A 116 -2.79 4.57 -9.48
C PHE A 116 -3.95 4.95 -8.55
N ILE A 117 -3.96 6.17 -7.98
CA ILE A 117 -5.05 6.64 -7.12
C ILE A 117 -6.36 6.68 -7.91
N ASN A 118 -6.36 7.21 -9.15
CA ASN A 118 -7.52 7.21 -10.03
C ASN A 118 -8.01 5.77 -10.32
N GLY A 119 -7.10 4.84 -10.63
CA GLY A 119 -7.41 3.43 -10.87
C GLY A 119 -8.10 2.79 -9.66
N CYS A 120 -7.56 2.99 -8.46
CA CYS A 120 -8.16 2.53 -7.23
C CYS A 120 -9.57 3.12 -7.02
N TYR A 121 -9.72 4.44 -7.15
CA TYR A 121 -11.01 5.08 -6.97
C TYR A 121 -12.06 4.60 -7.96
N ASN A 122 -11.68 4.34 -9.22
CA ASN A 122 -12.58 3.83 -10.24
C ASN A 122 -13.06 2.40 -9.95
N GLN A 123 -12.19 1.55 -9.40
CA GLN A 123 -12.54 0.17 -9.01
C GLN A 123 -13.20 0.07 -7.63
N LEU A 124 -13.43 1.18 -6.94
CA LEU A 124 -14.14 1.18 -5.67
C LEU A 124 -15.65 1.25 -5.91
N LYS A 125 -16.44 0.43 -5.20
CA LYS A 125 -17.91 0.51 -5.19
C LYS A 125 -18.38 1.83 -4.55
N PRO A 126 -19.57 2.33 -4.90
CA PRO A 126 -20.21 3.40 -4.12
C PRO A 126 -20.27 3.05 -2.63
N ASN A 127 -19.99 3.99 -1.76
CA ASN A 127 -19.79 3.81 -0.31
C ASN A 127 -18.60 2.93 0.12
N GLY A 128 -17.80 2.44 -0.81
CA GLY A 128 -16.55 1.72 -0.51
C GLY A 128 -15.47 2.64 0.04
N TYR A 129 -14.46 2.04 0.66
CA TYR A 129 -13.34 2.74 1.26
C TYR A 129 -12.01 2.32 0.65
N MET A 130 -11.11 3.28 0.43
CA MET A 130 -9.72 2.99 0.13
C MET A 130 -8.82 3.57 1.22
N ILE A 131 -7.87 2.75 1.67
CA ILE A 131 -6.91 3.11 2.70
C ILE A 131 -5.50 2.91 2.17
N PHE A 132 -4.70 3.97 2.24
CA PHE A 132 -3.31 3.97 1.84
C PHE A 132 -2.42 4.24 3.05
N THR A 133 -1.27 3.60 3.12
CA THR A 133 -0.19 4.05 3.99
C THR A 133 0.97 4.54 3.14
N THR A 134 1.45 5.74 3.45
CA THR A 134 2.54 6.36 2.71
C THR A 134 3.53 7.03 3.66
N VAL A 135 4.81 7.12 3.25
CA VAL A 135 5.86 7.66 4.11
C VAL A 135 5.71 9.17 4.29
N SER A 136 5.86 9.63 5.54
CA SER A 136 5.76 11.05 5.91
C SER A 136 7.11 11.76 5.79
N GLN A 137 7.09 13.09 5.64
CA GLN A 137 8.26 13.96 5.79
C GLN A 137 8.90 13.89 7.19
N LYS A 138 8.21 13.34 8.20
CA LYS A 138 8.78 13.07 9.53
C LYS A 138 9.60 11.79 9.60
N ALA A 139 9.60 10.99 8.55
CA ALA A 139 10.39 9.76 8.50
C ALA A 139 11.91 10.08 8.53
N PRO A 140 12.71 9.25 9.22
CA PRO A 140 14.15 9.53 9.38
C PRO A 140 14.95 9.62 8.08
N MET A 141 14.41 9.13 6.96
CA MET A 141 15.04 9.18 5.63
C MET A 141 14.68 10.43 4.83
N PHE A 142 13.73 11.25 5.25
CA PHE A 142 13.41 12.50 4.55
C PHE A 142 14.64 13.44 4.45
N GLY A 143 14.84 14.02 3.28
CA GLY A 143 15.98 14.89 3.00
C GLY A 143 17.31 14.17 2.85
N LYS A 144 17.34 12.83 2.87
CA LYS A 144 18.56 12.04 2.65
C LYS A 144 18.63 11.51 1.22
N GLY A 145 19.85 11.30 0.75
CA GLY A 145 20.12 10.85 -0.61
C GLY A 145 20.14 11.99 -1.62
N LYS A 146 19.88 11.67 -2.89
CA LYS A 146 19.86 12.63 -4.00
C LYS A 146 18.46 13.19 -4.19
N GLN A 147 18.29 14.48 -4.01
CA GLN A 147 17.02 15.15 -4.34
C GLN A 147 16.79 15.14 -5.85
N LEU A 148 15.63 14.67 -6.28
CA LEU A 148 15.22 14.59 -7.67
C LEU A 148 14.19 15.66 -8.03
N ASP A 149 13.31 16.00 -7.07
CA ASP A 149 12.29 17.04 -7.16
C ASP A 149 11.91 17.47 -5.72
N GLU A 150 10.96 18.39 -5.56
CA GLU A 150 10.39 18.75 -4.26
C GLU A 150 9.83 17.49 -3.58
N ASP A 151 10.29 17.22 -2.36
CA ASP A 151 9.90 16.05 -1.55
C ASP A 151 10.14 14.67 -2.19
N TYR A 152 10.87 14.59 -3.29
CA TYR A 152 11.18 13.38 -4.03
C TYR A 152 12.68 13.11 -4.06
N PHE A 153 13.11 12.00 -3.46
CA PHE A 153 14.53 11.68 -3.27
C PHE A 153 14.84 10.26 -3.72
N GLU A 154 16.03 10.08 -4.31
CA GLU A 154 16.65 8.78 -4.45
C GLU A 154 17.47 8.49 -3.17
N ILE A 155 16.86 7.73 -2.26
CA ILE A 155 17.41 7.45 -0.92
C ILE A 155 18.53 6.40 -0.94
N MET A 156 18.52 5.55 -1.95
CA MET A 156 19.60 4.62 -2.34
C MET A 156 19.45 4.29 -3.82
N GLU A 157 20.47 3.72 -4.44
CA GLU A 157 20.46 3.39 -5.87
C GLU A 157 19.22 2.58 -6.25
N GLY A 158 18.44 3.10 -7.19
CA GLY A 158 17.21 2.49 -7.69
C GLY A 158 15.98 2.64 -6.79
N VAL A 159 16.09 3.22 -5.58
CA VAL A 159 14.95 3.45 -4.68
C VAL A 159 14.64 4.93 -4.59
N LYS A 160 13.59 5.34 -5.26
CA LYS A 160 13.07 6.70 -5.26
C LYS A 160 11.83 6.77 -4.40
N MET A 161 11.73 7.81 -3.55
CA MET A 161 10.62 7.98 -2.62
C MET A 161 10.14 9.42 -2.61
N PHE A 162 8.82 9.58 -2.69
CA PHE A 162 8.14 10.84 -2.42
C PHE A 162 7.69 10.85 -0.96
N PHE A 163 7.96 11.93 -0.24
CA PHE A 163 7.61 12.07 1.17
C PHE A 163 6.42 12.99 1.32
N TYR A 164 5.37 12.48 1.96
CA TYR A 164 4.10 13.17 2.08
C TYR A 164 4.03 14.07 3.31
N ASP A 165 3.30 15.16 3.15
CA ASP A 165 2.79 16.00 4.22
C ASP A 165 1.27 16.17 4.08
N SER A 166 0.67 17.05 4.93
CA SER A 166 -0.77 17.31 4.90
C SER A 166 -1.27 17.92 3.61
N ASP A 167 -0.44 18.72 2.94
CA ASP A 167 -0.87 19.46 1.75
C ASP A 167 -0.81 18.58 0.50
N SER A 168 0.24 17.78 0.34
CA SER A 168 0.34 16.76 -0.71
C SER A 168 -0.76 15.69 -0.59
N ILE A 169 -1.13 15.27 0.64
CA ILE A 169 -2.28 14.37 0.86
C ILE A 169 -3.57 15.01 0.36
N LYS A 170 -3.86 16.25 0.76
CA LYS A 170 -5.07 16.97 0.30
C LYS A 170 -5.08 17.18 -1.22
N GLN A 171 -3.93 17.49 -1.80
CA GLN A 171 -3.78 17.71 -3.24
C GLN A 171 -4.06 16.43 -4.04
N GLU A 172 -3.48 15.30 -3.64
CA GLU A 172 -3.60 14.05 -4.40
C GLU A 172 -4.93 13.31 -4.12
N PHE A 173 -5.44 13.35 -2.88
CA PHE A 173 -6.61 12.58 -2.48
C PHE A 173 -7.91 13.41 -2.36
N GLY A 174 -7.85 14.74 -2.34
CA GLY A 174 -9.01 15.59 -2.11
C GLY A 174 -10.18 15.33 -3.09
N LYS A 175 -9.88 15.14 -4.37
CA LYS A 175 -10.89 14.81 -5.40
C LYS A 175 -11.35 13.34 -5.38
N HIS A 176 -10.79 12.51 -4.50
CA HIS A 176 -11.08 11.08 -4.38
C HIS A 176 -11.80 10.74 -3.07
N GLY A 177 -12.58 11.69 -2.55
CA GLY A 177 -13.39 11.47 -1.34
C GLY A 177 -12.56 11.34 -0.07
N LEU A 178 -11.51 12.14 0.09
CA LEU A 178 -10.69 12.17 1.29
C LEU A 178 -11.55 12.43 2.53
N VAL A 179 -11.57 11.47 3.45
CA VAL A 179 -12.30 11.56 4.73
C VAL A 179 -11.39 12.05 5.84
N ASP A 180 -10.22 11.42 5.95
CA ASP A 180 -9.31 11.62 7.07
C ASP A 180 -7.91 11.14 6.73
N PHE A 181 -6.90 11.65 7.45
CA PHE A 181 -5.57 11.10 7.43
C PHE A 181 -4.89 11.27 8.78
N THR A 182 -4.11 10.28 9.19
CA THR A 182 -3.48 10.24 10.51
C THR A 182 -2.05 9.75 10.40
N GLU A 183 -1.15 10.36 11.15
CA GLU A 183 0.24 9.89 11.26
C GLU A 183 0.34 8.74 12.26
N ILE A 184 1.13 7.73 11.90
CA ILE A 184 1.48 6.61 12.77
C ILE A 184 2.97 6.30 12.69
N ASP A 185 3.53 5.82 13.78
CA ASP A 185 4.86 5.22 13.80
C ASP A 185 4.72 3.70 13.65
N GLU A 186 5.32 3.12 12.61
CA GLU A 186 5.20 1.70 12.29
C GLU A 186 6.57 1.05 12.05
N PRO A 187 6.91 -0.10 12.67
CA PRO A 187 6.11 -0.74 13.73
C PRO A 187 5.97 0.16 14.95
N SER A 188 4.92 -0.06 15.75
CA SER A 188 4.76 0.66 17.01
C SER A 188 6.01 0.48 17.88
N LYS A 189 6.34 1.48 18.72
CA LYS A 189 7.59 1.52 19.53
C LYS A 189 7.83 0.30 20.42
N ASP A 190 6.80 -0.52 20.62
CA ASP A 190 6.87 -1.74 21.44
C ASP A 190 7.46 -2.95 20.71
N MET A 191 7.66 -2.89 19.40
CA MET A 191 8.33 -3.94 18.65
C MET A 191 9.86 -3.82 18.80
N LYS A 192 10.43 -4.62 19.71
CA LYS A 192 11.87 -4.68 19.99
C LYS A 192 12.70 -4.88 18.70
N ASN A 193 13.67 -3.98 18.47
CA ASN A 193 14.72 -4.04 17.46
C ASN A 193 14.37 -3.69 16.01
N LYS A 194 13.21 -3.07 15.72
CA LYS A 194 12.96 -2.51 14.39
C LYS A 194 12.82 -0.98 14.49
N PRO A 195 13.60 -0.21 13.72
CA PRO A 195 13.42 1.25 13.71
C PRO A 195 12.02 1.59 13.19
N SER A 196 11.33 2.42 13.93
CA SER A 196 10.03 2.94 13.54
C SER A 196 10.15 3.91 12.38
N ILE A 197 9.23 3.83 11.44
CA ILE A 197 9.10 4.77 10.31
C ILE A 197 7.77 5.50 10.49
N ASN A 198 7.77 6.82 10.33
CA ASN A 198 6.54 7.60 10.38
C ASN A 198 5.82 7.50 9.03
N PHE A 199 4.59 6.99 9.08
CA PHE A 199 3.68 6.89 7.94
C PHE A 199 2.47 7.80 8.13
N ILE A 200 1.82 8.16 7.03
CA ILE A 200 0.49 8.73 7.01
C ILE A 200 -0.47 7.65 6.52
N VAL A 201 -1.49 7.35 7.31
CA VAL A 201 -2.64 6.53 6.90
C VAL A 201 -3.69 7.45 6.32
N VAL A 202 -4.00 7.28 5.05
CA VAL A 202 -4.98 8.09 4.31
C VAL A 202 -6.24 7.26 4.12
N LYS A 203 -7.39 7.81 4.49
CA LYS A 203 -8.71 7.20 4.33
C LYS A 203 -9.57 8.00 3.37
N CYS A 204 -10.03 7.35 2.31
CA CYS A 204 -11.00 7.91 1.37
C CYS A 204 -12.25 7.06 1.31
N LYS A 205 -13.39 7.70 0.99
CA LYS A 205 -14.67 7.04 0.75
C LYS A 205 -15.22 7.48 -0.59
N LYS A 206 -15.67 6.54 -1.40
CA LYS A 206 -16.39 6.86 -2.63
C LYS A 206 -17.84 7.19 -2.30
N GLU A 207 -18.26 8.36 -2.72
CA GLU A 207 -19.68 8.77 -2.60
C GLU A 207 -20.57 7.96 -3.57
N LEU A 208 -21.90 8.12 -3.43
CA LEU A 208 -22.92 7.46 -4.26
C LEU A 208 -22.85 7.93 -5.71
#